data_ce9dbaaa4f9ee9fe075f7037f8b53818
#
_entry.id   ce9dbaaa4f9ee9fe075f7037f8b53818
#
_cell.length_a   1.000
_cell.length_b   1.000
_cell.length_c   1.000
_cell.angle_alpha   90.00
_cell.angle_beta   90.00
_cell.angle_gamma   90.00
#
_symmetry.space_group_name_H-M   'P 1'
#
loop_
_entity.id
_entity.type
_entity.pdbx_description
1 polymer ?
#
loop_
_entity_poly.entity_id
_entity_poly.type
_entity_poly.pdbx_seq_one_letter_code
_entity_poly.pdbx_strand_id
1 'polypeptide(L)'
;MAYNQGSYQGSYQGGNQGGQGMDYTVDMVFCIDATGSMEDFTGSQTKIINLVKQNAINFYSDLNTAMAAKRKTVRQLRVRIVAFRDYLADGEHAMLVTDFFMLPQQAAEFEACVNSITADGGGDIPEDGLEALAYAIKSKWTNETAKKRHVIVVWTDAATHDLGYGKRSKYYPKGMPQDMSELNDWWDDMNENSKRLIMFAPDESHWDYISKNWDNVVHYPSAAGNGLAEKSYGEILNAIANSV
;
A
#
# COMPACT_ATOMS: atom_id res chain seq x y z
N MET A 1 62.37 -3.07 55.01
CA MET A 1 61.21 -3.86 54.62
C MET A 1 60.17 -2.93 54.11
N ALA A 2 60.01 -2.80 52.81
CA ALA A 2 59.03 -1.89 52.18
C ALA A 2 57.92 -2.75 51.59
N TYR A 3 56.70 -2.52 52.01
CA TYR A 3 55.51 -3.13 51.50
C TYR A 3 55.03 -2.34 50.25
N ASN A 4 54.95 -3.06 49.16
CA ASN A 4 54.44 -2.52 47.90
C ASN A 4 52.93 -2.81 47.80
N GLN A 5 52.11 -1.75 47.79
CA GLN A 5 50.67 -1.84 47.54
C GLN A 5 50.40 -1.70 46.04
N GLY A 6 50.08 -2.80 45.41
CA GLY A 6 49.60 -2.81 44.03
C GLY A 6 48.11 -2.42 43.97
N SER A 7 47.78 -1.29 43.35
CA SER A 7 46.44 -0.87 43.06
C SER A 7 45.95 -1.55 41.78
N TYR A 8 44.93 -2.42 41.89
CA TYR A 8 44.16 -2.94 40.77
C TYR A 8 43.15 -1.90 40.34
N GLN A 9 43.37 -1.27 39.23
CA GLN A 9 42.34 -0.51 38.50
C GLN A 9 41.58 -1.49 37.59
N GLY A 10 40.41 -1.93 38.03
CA GLY A 10 39.43 -2.64 37.19
C GLY A 10 38.70 -1.62 36.30
N SER A 11 39.06 -1.57 35.03
CA SER A 11 38.28 -0.84 34.02
C SER A 11 36.99 -1.60 33.70
N TYR A 12 35.87 -1.17 34.26
CA TYR A 12 34.56 -1.59 33.79
C TYR A 12 34.27 -0.90 32.45
N GLN A 13 34.57 -1.60 31.37
CA GLN A 13 33.96 -1.26 30.07
C GLN A 13 32.48 -1.68 30.10
N GLY A 14 31.62 -0.74 30.44
CA GLY A 14 30.20 -0.86 30.27
C GLY A 14 29.89 -0.88 28.77
N GLY A 15 29.85 -2.08 28.19
CA GLY A 15 29.32 -2.28 26.86
C GLY A 15 27.85 -1.89 26.85
N ASN A 16 27.55 -0.71 26.33
CA ASN A 16 26.20 -0.28 26.03
C ASN A 16 25.70 -1.13 24.85
N GLN A 17 25.17 -2.34 25.14
CA GLN A 17 24.39 -3.11 24.18
C GLN A 17 23.01 -2.41 24.04
N GLY A 18 23.01 -1.26 23.39
CA GLY A 18 21.79 -0.72 22.77
C GLY A 18 21.27 -1.78 21.82
N GLY A 19 20.16 -2.40 22.16
CA GLY A 19 19.51 -3.38 21.30
C GLY A 19 19.37 -2.76 19.91
N GLN A 20 20.06 -3.35 18.93
CA GLN A 20 19.95 -2.93 17.54
C GLN A 20 18.49 -3.11 17.13
N GLY A 21 17.77 -2.01 16.97
CA GLY A 21 16.43 -2.02 16.39
C GLY A 21 16.49 -2.76 15.04
N MET A 22 15.42 -3.43 14.69
CA MET A 22 15.35 -4.12 13.40
C MET A 22 15.10 -3.11 12.29
N ASP A 23 16.06 -2.97 11.36
CA ASP A 23 15.97 -2.07 10.21
C ASP A 23 15.20 -2.75 9.06
N TYR A 24 14.19 -2.09 8.55
CA TYR A 24 13.36 -2.55 7.43
C TYR A 24 13.50 -1.64 6.21
N THR A 25 13.49 -2.25 5.03
CA THR A 25 13.15 -1.58 3.77
C THR A 25 11.70 -1.87 3.46
N VAL A 26 10.92 -0.84 3.22
CA VAL A 26 9.48 -0.94 2.94
C VAL A 26 9.19 -0.32 1.59
N ASP A 27 8.59 -1.11 0.72
CA ASP A 27 8.01 -0.64 -0.53
C ASP A 27 6.49 -0.75 -0.43
N MET A 28 5.80 0.32 -0.78
CA MET A 28 4.34 0.37 -0.77
C MET A 28 3.78 0.77 -2.10
N VAL A 29 2.71 0.12 -2.51
CA VAL A 29 1.91 0.52 -3.67
C VAL A 29 0.50 0.82 -3.20
N PHE A 30 0.04 2.02 -3.46
CA PHE A 30 -1.32 2.44 -3.20
C PHE A 30 -2.14 2.32 -4.50
N CYS A 31 -3.08 1.38 -4.54
CA CYS A 31 -4.11 1.27 -5.56
C CYS A 31 -5.31 2.09 -5.10
N ILE A 32 -5.59 3.18 -5.77
CA ILE A 32 -6.60 4.16 -5.38
C ILE A 32 -7.67 4.21 -6.45
N ASP A 33 -8.89 3.87 -6.07
CA ASP A 33 -10.06 4.14 -6.90
C ASP A 33 -10.23 5.65 -7.05
N ALA A 34 -10.31 6.08 -8.30
CA ALA A 34 -10.45 7.48 -8.66
C ALA A 34 -11.71 7.73 -9.51
N THR A 35 -12.69 6.84 -9.41
CA THR A 35 -13.99 6.97 -10.08
C THR A 35 -14.90 7.99 -9.40
N GLY A 36 -15.98 8.35 -10.08
CA GLY A 36 -16.91 9.39 -9.62
C GLY A 36 -17.56 9.10 -8.27
N SER A 37 -17.77 7.82 -7.91
CA SER A 37 -18.32 7.43 -6.61
C SER A 37 -17.47 7.89 -5.44
N MET A 38 -16.14 7.98 -5.62
CA MET A 38 -15.19 8.47 -4.62
C MET A 38 -15.31 9.99 -4.35
N GLU A 39 -16.11 10.71 -5.14
CA GLU A 39 -16.55 12.11 -4.87
C GLU A 39 -17.62 12.18 -3.78
N ASP A 40 -18.27 11.08 -3.45
CA ASP A 40 -19.31 11.08 -2.42
C ASP A 40 -18.77 11.56 -1.07
N PHE A 41 -19.66 12.15 -0.29
CA PHE A 41 -19.29 12.74 0.98
C PHE A 41 -19.47 11.74 2.12
N THR A 42 -18.48 11.69 3.00
CA THR A 42 -18.64 11.04 4.32
C THR A 42 -19.71 11.77 5.14
N GLY A 43 -20.16 11.17 6.20
CA GLY A 43 -21.10 11.81 7.14
C GLY A 43 -20.64 13.16 7.71
N SER A 44 -19.35 13.52 7.59
CA SER A 44 -18.76 14.81 7.93
C SER A 44 -18.61 15.75 6.72
N GLN A 45 -19.19 15.44 5.59
CA GLN A 45 -19.08 16.17 4.32
C GLN A 45 -17.65 16.23 3.74
N THR A 46 -16.78 15.35 4.14
CA THR A 46 -15.47 15.17 3.52
C THR A 46 -15.57 14.15 2.40
N LYS A 47 -15.11 14.49 1.20
CA LYS A 47 -15.08 13.54 0.09
C LYS A 47 -14.21 12.34 0.41
N ILE A 48 -14.65 11.15 0.01
CA ILE A 48 -13.93 9.88 0.25
C ILE A 48 -12.52 9.97 -0.32
N ILE A 49 -12.38 10.44 -1.56
CA ILE A 49 -11.08 10.59 -2.20
C ILE A 49 -10.13 11.51 -1.40
N ASN A 50 -10.64 12.57 -0.75
CA ASN A 50 -9.82 13.46 0.05
C ASN A 50 -9.31 12.78 1.32
N LEU A 51 -10.12 11.91 1.92
CA LEU A 51 -9.70 11.09 3.07
C LEU A 51 -8.58 10.13 2.67
N VAL A 52 -8.69 9.46 1.53
CA VAL A 52 -7.65 8.56 0.98
C VAL A 52 -6.36 9.31 0.74
N LYS A 53 -6.44 10.50 0.09
CA LYS A 53 -5.27 11.36 -0.15
C LYS A 53 -4.60 11.78 1.15
N GLN A 54 -5.37 12.25 2.13
CA GLN A 54 -4.85 12.65 3.42
C GLN A 54 -4.14 11.48 4.13
N ASN A 55 -4.73 10.30 4.08
CA ASN A 55 -4.14 9.09 4.65
C ASN A 55 -2.83 8.73 3.93
N ALA A 56 -2.78 8.81 2.60
CA ALA A 56 -1.58 8.52 1.83
C ALA A 56 -0.44 9.51 2.15
N ILE A 57 -0.75 10.81 2.25
CA ILE A 57 0.24 11.86 2.55
C ILE A 57 0.80 11.72 3.97
N ASN A 58 -0.04 11.53 4.96
CA ASN A 58 0.38 11.43 6.36
C ASN A 58 1.10 10.12 6.67
N PHE A 59 0.91 9.13 5.82
CA PHE A 59 1.34 7.75 6.07
C PHE A 59 2.82 7.63 6.46
N TYR A 60 3.72 8.39 5.82
CA TYR A 60 5.15 8.31 6.10
C TYR A 60 5.50 8.65 7.55
N SER A 61 5.00 9.79 8.05
CA SER A 61 5.29 10.25 9.41
C SER A 61 4.71 9.32 10.45
N ASP A 62 3.51 8.84 10.19
CA ASP A 62 2.75 8.02 11.12
C ASP A 62 3.26 6.58 11.16
N LEU A 63 3.69 6.03 10.00
CA LEU A 63 4.36 4.73 9.96
C LEU A 63 5.66 4.75 10.78
N ASN A 64 6.50 5.77 10.62
CA ASN A 64 7.74 5.89 11.39
C ASN A 64 7.45 5.93 12.90
N THR A 65 6.43 6.67 13.32
CA THR A 65 5.99 6.75 14.71
C THR A 65 5.52 5.39 15.23
N ALA A 66 4.67 4.70 14.47
CA ALA A 66 4.14 3.38 14.83
C ALA A 66 5.26 2.31 14.89
N MET A 67 6.22 2.38 13.98
CA MET A 67 7.35 1.45 13.93
C MET A 67 8.32 1.70 15.10
N ALA A 68 8.61 2.96 15.43
CA ALA A 68 9.45 3.30 16.58
C ALA A 68 8.86 2.77 17.90
N ALA A 69 7.54 2.84 18.08
CA ALA A 69 6.85 2.28 19.24
C ALA A 69 7.06 0.74 19.36
N LYS A 70 7.30 0.05 18.26
CA LYS A 70 7.60 -1.40 18.20
C LYS A 70 9.10 -1.71 18.22
N ARG A 71 9.98 -0.73 18.45
CA ARG A 71 11.45 -0.85 18.38
C ARG A 71 11.94 -1.35 17.01
N LYS A 72 11.21 -0.99 15.95
CA LYS A 72 11.54 -1.23 14.54
C LYS A 72 11.88 0.10 13.89
N THR A 73 12.78 0.09 12.91
CA THR A 73 13.17 1.28 12.14
C THR A 73 12.89 1.03 10.68
N VAL A 74 12.23 1.97 10.02
CA VAL A 74 12.13 1.98 8.56
C VAL A 74 13.33 2.76 8.02
N ARG A 75 14.31 2.05 7.49
CA ARG A 75 15.53 2.64 6.93
C ARG A 75 15.28 3.29 5.58
N GLN A 76 14.39 2.69 4.80
CA GLN A 76 14.02 3.15 3.48
C GLN A 76 12.53 2.89 3.28
N LEU A 77 11.82 3.92 2.88
CA LEU A 77 10.43 3.81 2.44
C LEU A 77 10.32 4.32 1.00
N ARG A 78 9.77 3.48 0.12
CA ARG A 78 9.38 3.87 -1.23
C ARG A 78 7.88 3.69 -1.39
N VAL A 79 7.25 4.66 -2.03
CA VAL A 79 5.80 4.63 -2.26
C VAL A 79 5.51 4.81 -3.74
N ARG A 80 4.58 4.04 -4.28
CA ARG A 80 4.10 4.10 -5.66
C ARG A 80 2.59 4.28 -5.67
N ILE A 81 2.07 5.01 -6.65
CA ILE A 81 0.64 5.21 -6.86
C ILE A 81 0.19 4.45 -8.11
N VAL A 82 -0.93 3.77 -7.99
CA VAL A 82 -1.74 3.23 -9.10
C VAL A 82 -3.16 3.71 -8.88
N ALA A 83 -3.55 4.83 -9.52
CA ALA A 83 -4.94 5.29 -9.45
C ALA A 83 -5.70 4.73 -10.67
N PHE A 84 -6.89 4.21 -10.45
CA PHE A 84 -7.64 3.48 -11.47
C PHE A 84 -9.08 3.97 -11.62
N ARG A 85 -9.61 3.76 -12.81
CA ARG A 85 -10.98 3.95 -13.27
C ARG A 85 -11.35 2.80 -14.22
N ASP A 86 -12.16 3.07 -15.26
CA ASP A 86 -12.59 2.11 -16.28
C ASP A 86 -11.95 2.39 -17.64
N TYR A 87 -11.27 1.41 -18.24
CA TYR A 87 -10.64 1.53 -19.57
C TYR A 87 -11.62 1.77 -20.70
N LEU A 88 -12.87 1.29 -20.59
CA LEU A 88 -13.88 1.49 -21.64
C LEU A 88 -14.49 2.88 -21.56
N ALA A 89 -14.68 3.42 -20.36
CA ALA A 89 -15.26 4.75 -20.15
C ALA A 89 -14.21 5.86 -20.23
N ASP A 90 -13.08 5.69 -19.54
CA ASP A 90 -12.11 6.77 -19.30
C ASP A 90 -10.90 6.72 -20.25
N GLY A 91 -10.73 5.63 -20.99
CA GLY A 91 -9.73 5.52 -22.04
C GLY A 91 -8.30 5.77 -21.53
N GLU A 92 -7.64 6.85 -21.98
CA GLU A 92 -6.28 7.19 -21.58
C GLU A 92 -6.15 7.63 -20.13
N HIS A 93 -7.25 8.02 -19.50
CA HIS A 93 -7.31 8.46 -18.10
C HIS A 93 -7.69 7.34 -17.13
N ALA A 94 -7.91 6.12 -17.64
CA ALA A 94 -8.34 4.98 -16.84
C ALA A 94 -7.31 4.55 -15.77
N MET A 95 -6.02 4.76 -16.04
CA MET A 95 -4.98 4.28 -15.13
C MET A 95 -3.81 5.25 -15.03
N LEU A 96 -3.53 5.74 -13.84
CA LEU A 96 -2.31 6.48 -13.51
C LEU A 96 -1.36 5.55 -12.78
N VAL A 97 -0.17 5.33 -13.35
CA VAL A 97 0.86 4.45 -12.77
C VAL A 97 2.15 5.23 -12.64
N THR A 98 2.63 5.46 -11.42
CA THR A 98 3.88 6.19 -11.18
C THR A 98 5.09 5.26 -11.06
N ASP A 99 6.29 5.80 -11.05
CA ASP A 99 7.45 5.15 -10.45
C ASP A 99 7.37 5.23 -8.91
N PHE A 100 8.29 4.58 -8.21
CA PHE A 100 8.41 4.70 -6.77
C PHE A 100 9.00 6.05 -6.37
N PHE A 101 8.34 6.75 -5.47
CA PHE A 101 8.87 7.92 -4.76
C PHE A 101 9.67 7.46 -3.54
N MET A 102 10.87 7.97 -3.37
CA MET A 102 11.70 7.75 -2.19
C MET A 102 11.32 8.75 -1.10
N LEU A 103 10.82 8.26 0.05
CA LEU A 103 10.44 9.14 1.15
C LEU A 103 11.50 9.13 2.27
N PRO A 104 11.82 10.30 2.86
CA PRO A 104 11.16 11.59 2.68
C PRO A 104 11.66 12.47 1.52
N GLN A 105 12.70 12.06 0.78
CA GLN A 105 13.41 12.91 -0.19
C GLN A 105 12.49 13.46 -1.28
N GLN A 106 11.51 12.67 -1.72
CA GLN A 106 10.53 13.02 -2.75
C GLN A 106 9.12 13.24 -2.19
N ALA A 107 9.03 13.71 -0.94
CA ALA A 107 7.74 13.91 -0.30
C ALA A 107 6.87 14.95 -1.02
N ALA A 108 7.47 16.03 -1.53
CA ALA A 108 6.75 17.09 -2.23
C ALA A 108 6.20 16.59 -3.58
N GLU A 109 6.98 15.82 -4.33
CA GLU A 109 6.55 15.23 -5.61
C GLU A 109 5.45 14.19 -5.38
N PHE A 110 5.59 13.37 -4.33
CA PHE A 110 4.57 12.41 -3.93
C PHE A 110 3.25 13.11 -3.55
N GLU A 111 3.33 14.13 -2.71
CA GLU A 111 2.15 14.92 -2.31
C GLU A 111 1.48 15.61 -3.50
N ALA A 112 2.26 16.20 -4.40
CA ALA A 112 1.75 16.79 -5.63
C ALA A 112 1.03 15.76 -6.51
N CYS A 113 1.61 14.56 -6.67
CA CYS A 113 0.99 13.46 -7.41
C CYS A 113 -0.34 13.03 -6.77
N VAL A 114 -0.35 12.77 -5.46
CA VAL A 114 -1.58 12.38 -4.75
C VAL A 114 -2.65 13.45 -4.87
N ASN A 115 -2.29 14.73 -4.72
CA ASN A 115 -3.23 15.83 -4.82
C ASN A 115 -3.79 16.02 -6.24
N SER A 116 -3.08 15.59 -7.29
CA SER A 116 -3.55 15.65 -8.67
C SER A 116 -4.62 14.61 -9.01
N ILE A 117 -4.79 13.57 -8.20
CA ILE A 117 -5.83 12.57 -8.43
C ILE A 117 -7.19 13.22 -8.18
N THR A 118 -8.10 13.15 -9.13
CA THR A 118 -9.49 13.59 -9.01
C THR A 118 -10.40 12.37 -9.06
N ALA A 119 -11.43 12.36 -8.22
CA ALA A 119 -12.50 11.41 -8.38
C ALA A 119 -13.39 11.90 -9.52
N ASP A 120 -13.36 11.18 -10.64
CA ASP A 120 -14.04 11.55 -11.88
C ASP A 120 -14.16 10.32 -12.78
N GLY A 121 -15.10 10.31 -13.72
CA GLY A 121 -15.27 9.19 -14.63
C GLY A 121 -15.85 7.96 -13.96
N GLY A 122 -15.44 6.76 -14.44
CA GLY A 122 -16.15 5.52 -14.22
C GLY A 122 -17.38 5.45 -15.14
N GLY A 123 -17.64 4.33 -15.78
CA GLY A 123 -18.77 4.21 -16.72
C GLY A 123 -19.96 3.55 -16.08
N ASP A 124 -19.71 2.51 -15.42
CA ASP A 124 -20.64 1.64 -14.71
C ASP A 124 -19.94 1.12 -13.42
N ILE A 125 -20.64 0.33 -12.68
CA ILE A 125 -20.08 -0.45 -11.57
C ILE A 125 -20.12 -1.91 -12.07
N PRO A 126 -19.01 -2.62 -12.09
CA PRO A 126 -17.71 -2.48 -11.40
C PRO A 126 -16.63 -1.64 -12.11
N GLU A 127 -15.41 -1.57 -11.54
CA GLU A 127 -14.27 -0.81 -12.04
C GLU A 127 -13.03 -1.70 -12.34
N ASP A 128 -11.98 -1.16 -12.98
CA ASP A 128 -10.80 -1.96 -13.38
C ASP A 128 -9.75 -2.14 -12.24
N GLY A 129 -10.22 -2.50 -11.06
CA GLY A 129 -9.38 -2.68 -9.87
C GLY A 129 -8.40 -3.85 -9.93
N LEU A 130 -8.72 -4.93 -10.68
CA LEU A 130 -7.81 -6.07 -10.85
C LEU A 130 -6.61 -5.71 -11.72
N GLU A 131 -6.78 -4.86 -12.72
CA GLU A 131 -5.67 -4.32 -13.51
C GLU A 131 -4.75 -3.44 -12.67
N ALA A 132 -5.32 -2.64 -11.76
CA ALA A 132 -4.52 -1.87 -10.80
C ALA A 132 -3.72 -2.79 -9.87
N LEU A 133 -4.33 -3.85 -9.37
CA LEU A 133 -3.67 -4.87 -8.55
C LEU A 133 -2.55 -5.58 -9.33
N ALA A 134 -2.78 -5.90 -10.61
CA ALA A 134 -1.76 -6.49 -11.48
C ALA A 134 -0.54 -5.57 -11.66
N TYR A 135 -0.77 -4.26 -11.87
CA TYR A 135 0.31 -3.27 -11.89
C TYR A 135 1.07 -3.20 -10.56
N ALA A 136 0.37 -3.29 -9.45
CA ALA A 136 0.97 -3.29 -8.13
C ALA A 136 1.86 -4.52 -7.93
N ILE A 137 1.37 -5.71 -8.22
CA ILE A 137 2.11 -6.98 -8.09
C ILE A 137 3.40 -6.95 -8.91
N LYS A 138 3.36 -6.47 -10.15
CA LYS A 138 4.52 -6.38 -11.07
C LYS A 138 5.38 -5.13 -10.84
N SER A 139 5.27 -4.46 -9.71
CA SER A 139 6.14 -3.33 -9.36
C SER A 139 7.61 -3.75 -9.25
N LYS A 140 8.51 -2.80 -9.47
CA LYS A 140 9.96 -3.00 -9.30
C LYS A 140 10.34 -3.00 -7.81
N TRP A 141 9.99 -4.06 -7.13
CA TRP A 141 10.22 -4.25 -5.69
C TRP A 141 11.70 -4.30 -5.32
N THR A 142 12.08 -3.74 -4.16
CA THR A 142 13.43 -3.87 -3.60
C THR A 142 13.70 -5.31 -3.15
N ASN A 143 14.73 -5.93 -3.69
CA ASN A 143 15.07 -7.33 -3.36
C ASN A 143 16.42 -7.49 -2.63
N GLU A 144 17.19 -6.42 -2.49
CA GLU A 144 18.58 -6.44 -2.02
C GLU A 144 18.74 -6.55 -0.50
N THR A 145 17.66 -6.34 0.27
CA THR A 145 17.70 -6.34 1.74
C THR A 145 17.08 -7.58 2.34
N ALA A 146 17.68 -8.09 3.44
CA ALA A 146 17.17 -9.28 4.13
C ALA A 146 15.83 -9.04 4.84
N LYS A 147 15.62 -7.82 5.38
CA LYS A 147 14.38 -7.41 6.05
C LYS A 147 13.65 -6.40 5.18
N LYS A 148 12.69 -6.89 4.42
CA LYS A 148 11.90 -6.09 3.50
C LYS A 148 10.42 -6.38 3.62
N ARG A 149 9.60 -5.41 3.24
CA ARG A 149 8.15 -5.56 3.08
C ARG A 149 7.72 -4.95 1.76
N HIS A 150 6.89 -5.70 1.05
CA HIS A 150 6.23 -5.32 -0.18
C HIS A 150 4.75 -5.24 0.11
N VAL A 151 4.25 -4.07 0.35
CA VAL A 151 2.87 -3.85 0.81
C VAL A 151 2.06 -3.24 -0.32
N ILE A 152 0.95 -3.88 -0.66
CA ILE A 152 -0.05 -3.33 -1.58
C ILE A 152 -1.26 -2.94 -0.73
N VAL A 153 -1.77 -1.74 -0.94
CA VAL A 153 -2.98 -1.25 -0.29
C VAL A 153 -3.99 -0.88 -1.37
N VAL A 154 -5.16 -1.47 -1.32
CA VAL A 154 -6.27 -1.18 -2.24
C VAL A 154 -7.32 -0.38 -1.50
N TRP A 155 -7.74 0.73 -2.09
CA TRP A 155 -8.86 1.54 -1.63
C TRP A 155 -9.88 1.68 -2.76
N THR A 156 -11.05 1.12 -2.57
CA THR A 156 -12.18 1.21 -3.50
C THR A 156 -13.51 1.09 -2.78
N ASP A 157 -14.52 1.74 -3.29
CA ASP A 157 -15.91 1.60 -2.85
C ASP A 157 -16.75 0.76 -3.82
N ALA A 158 -16.14 0.20 -4.86
CA ALA A 158 -16.80 -0.57 -5.91
C ALA A 158 -16.30 -2.01 -6.03
N ALA A 159 -17.14 -2.88 -6.59
CA ALA A 159 -16.72 -4.17 -7.12
C ALA A 159 -15.73 -3.98 -8.29
N THR A 160 -15.06 -5.04 -8.71
CA THR A 160 -14.13 -4.96 -9.83
C THR A 160 -14.58 -5.84 -11.00
N HIS A 161 -14.32 -5.38 -12.22
CA HIS A 161 -14.51 -6.14 -13.45
C HIS A 161 -13.68 -7.44 -13.47
N ASP A 162 -14.10 -8.37 -14.29
CA ASP A 162 -13.24 -9.48 -14.71
C ASP A 162 -12.00 -8.94 -15.44
N LEU A 163 -10.84 -9.53 -15.20
CA LEU A 163 -9.62 -9.19 -15.91
C LEU A 163 -9.82 -9.21 -17.43
N GLY A 164 -9.42 -8.12 -18.05
CA GLY A 164 -9.53 -7.97 -19.49
C GLY A 164 -10.90 -7.49 -19.99
N TYR A 165 -11.82 -7.09 -19.12
CA TYR A 165 -13.05 -6.43 -19.52
C TYR A 165 -12.77 -5.24 -20.45
N GLY A 166 -11.77 -4.41 -20.06
CA GLY A 166 -11.31 -3.24 -20.80
C GLY A 166 -10.53 -3.51 -22.12
N LYS A 167 -10.29 -4.77 -22.52
CA LYS A 167 -9.42 -5.13 -23.69
C LYS A 167 -9.82 -4.51 -25.02
N ARG A 168 -11.07 -4.05 -25.16
CA ARG A 168 -11.52 -3.37 -26.38
C ARG A 168 -11.08 -1.91 -26.44
N SER A 169 -10.65 -1.33 -25.33
CA SER A 169 -10.02 -0.01 -25.32
C SER A 169 -8.63 -0.07 -25.94
N LYS A 170 -8.32 0.89 -26.83
CA LYS A 170 -6.95 1.02 -27.39
C LYS A 170 -5.89 1.36 -26.34
N TYR A 171 -6.32 1.79 -25.17
CA TYR A 171 -5.46 2.16 -24.05
C TYR A 171 -5.24 1.02 -23.05
N TYR A 172 -5.94 -0.11 -23.25
CA TYR A 172 -5.73 -1.29 -22.41
C TYR A 172 -4.28 -1.79 -22.52
N PRO A 173 -3.58 -1.99 -21.39
CA PRO A 173 -2.15 -2.31 -21.41
C PRO A 173 -1.88 -3.71 -21.94
N LYS A 174 -0.74 -3.85 -22.63
CA LYS A 174 -0.24 -5.16 -23.04
C LYS A 174 0.41 -5.87 -21.85
N GLY A 175 0.30 -7.20 -21.84
CA GLY A 175 0.97 -8.02 -20.81
C GLY A 175 0.27 -8.04 -19.46
N MET A 176 -1.00 -7.65 -19.40
CA MET A 176 -1.86 -7.91 -18.24
C MET A 176 -2.18 -9.40 -18.12
N PRO A 177 -2.45 -9.91 -16.92
CA PRO A 177 -2.90 -11.29 -16.75
C PRO A 177 -4.21 -11.49 -17.52
N GLN A 178 -4.40 -12.70 -18.04
CA GLN A 178 -5.57 -12.99 -18.89
C GLN A 178 -6.82 -13.24 -18.07
N ASP A 179 -6.63 -13.78 -16.86
CA ASP A 179 -7.70 -14.16 -15.93
C ASP A 179 -7.19 -14.21 -14.48
N MET A 180 -8.06 -14.57 -13.57
CA MET A 180 -7.74 -14.70 -12.15
C MET A 180 -6.70 -15.78 -11.87
N SER A 181 -6.60 -16.84 -12.70
CA SER A 181 -5.60 -17.89 -12.48
C SER A 181 -4.20 -17.34 -12.71
N GLU A 182 -4.00 -16.59 -13.80
CA GLU A 182 -2.69 -15.95 -14.08
C GLU A 182 -2.37 -14.85 -13.04
N LEU A 183 -3.38 -14.12 -12.55
CA LEU A 183 -3.18 -13.15 -11.47
C LEU A 183 -2.78 -13.84 -10.15
N ASN A 184 -3.37 -15.00 -9.85
CA ASN A 184 -2.97 -15.82 -8.70
C ASN A 184 -1.51 -16.25 -8.82
N ASP A 185 -1.10 -16.75 -9.99
CA ASP A 185 0.30 -17.13 -10.25
C ASP A 185 1.24 -15.94 -10.01
N TRP A 186 0.86 -14.74 -10.44
CA TRP A 186 1.66 -13.54 -10.22
C TRP A 186 1.79 -13.17 -8.74
N TRP A 187 0.70 -13.33 -7.97
CA TRP A 187 0.74 -13.13 -6.53
C TRP A 187 1.64 -14.17 -5.84
N ASP A 188 1.55 -15.42 -6.24
CA ASP A 188 2.31 -16.52 -5.67
C ASP A 188 3.82 -16.42 -5.99
N ASP A 189 4.17 -15.87 -7.14
CA ASP A 189 5.56 -15.56 -7.52
C ASP A 189 6.22 -14.49 -6.63
N MET A 190 5.44 -13.66 -5.93
CA MET A 190 5.99 -12.69 -5.00
C MET A 190 6.57 -13.39 -3.76
N ASN A 191 7.65 -12.81 -3.20
CA ASN A 191 8.28 -13.37 -2.00
C ASN A 191 7.29 -13.42 -0.82
N GLU A 192 6.92 -14.62 -0.39
CA GLU A 192 5.92 -14.91 0.62
C GLU A 192 6.19 -14.21 1.97
N ASN A 193 7.46 -14.15 2.38
CA ASN A 193 7.85 -13.51 3.64
C ASN A 193 7.74 -11.99 3.61
N SER A 194 7.69 -11.40 2.40
CA SER A 194 7.70 -9.95 2.20
C SER A 194 6.37 -9.39 1.73
N LYS A 195 5.61 -10.15 0.91
CA LYS A 195 4.34 -9.69 0.32
C LYS A 195 3.26 -9.50 1.36
N ARG A 196 2.50 -8.41 1.24
CA ARG A 196 1.29 -8.12 2.03
C ARG A 196 0.30 -7.38 1.15
N LEU A 197 -0.96 -7.80 1.21
CA LEU A 197 -2.08 -7.10 0.59
C LEU A 197 -3.06 -6.66 1.67
N ILE A 198 -3.43 -5.39 1.66
CA ILE A 198 -4.43 -4.81 2.55
C ILE A 198 -5.50 -4.21 1.66
N MET A 199 -6.72 -4.66 1.80
CA MET A 199 -7.84 -4.20 0.98
C MET A 199 -8.89 -3.52 1.84
N PHE A 200 -9.24 -2.31 1.44
CA PHE A 200 -10.43 -1.59 1.88
C PHE A 200 -11.37 -1.56 0.67
N ALA A 201 -12.20 -2.59 0.56
CA ALA A 201 -13.00 -2.88 -0.62
C ALA A 201 -14.32 -3.53 -0.19
N PRO A 202 -15.39 -3.45 -0.99
CA PRO A 202 -16.64 -4.16 -0.72
C PRO A 202 -16.42 -5.68 -0.62
N ASP A 203 -17.28 -6.35 0.15
CA ASP A 203 -17.30 -7.82 0.23
C ASP A 203 -18.06 -8.40 -0.98
N GLU A 204 -17.49 -8.17 -2.17
CA GLU A 204 -18.11 -8.53 -3.44
C GLU A 204 -17.12 -9.25 -4.37
N SER A 205 -17.67 -10.20 -5.17
CA SER A 205 -17.02 -10.86 -6.31
C SER A 205 -15.54 -11.19 -6.11
N HIS A 206 -14.65 -10.55 -6.89
CA HIS A 206 -13.22 -10.84 -6.91
C HIS A 206 -12.50 -10.45 -5.62
N TRP A 207 -12.92 -9.38 -4.93
CA TRP A 207 -12.33 -8.97 -3.66
C TRP A 207 -12.55 -10.03 -2.57
N ASP A 208 -13.77 -10.61 -2.52
CA ASP A 208 -14.11 -11.71 -1.63
C ASP A 208 -13.28 -12.97 -1.98
N TYR A 209 -13.13 -13.29 -3.27
CA TYR A 209 -12.30 -14.41 -3.72
C TYR A 209 -10.83 -14.23 -3.27
N ILE A 210 -10.23 -13.06 -3.50
CA ILE A 210 -8.85 -12.75 -3.10
C ILE A 210 -8.70 -12.89 -1.59
N SER A 211 -9.61 -12.32 -0.82
CA SER A 211 -9.55 -12.36 0.64
C SER A 211 -9.58 -13.76 1.23
N LYS A 212 -10.27 -14.70 0.56
CA LYS A 212 -10.47 -16.08 1.04
C LYS A 212 -9.40 -17.05 0.53
N ASN A 213 -8.73 -16.73 -0.58
CA ASN A 213 -7.87 -17.69 -1.27
C ASN A 213 -6.41 -17.29 -1.31
N TRP A 214 -6.07 -16.01 -1.11
CA TRP A 214 -4.67 -15.56 -1.14
C TRP A 214 -4.07 -15.50 0.26
N ASP A 215 -2.81 -15.92 0.38
CA ASP A 215 -2.04 -15.76 1.61
C ASP A 215 -1.59 -14.30 1.80
N ASN A 216 -1.35 -13.93 3.07
CA ASN A 216 -0.85 -12.59 3.42
C ASN A 216 -1.78 -11.43 3.03
N VAL A 217 -3.08 -11.68 3.02
CA VAL A 217 -4.14 -10.70 2.74
C VAL A 217 -4.87 -10.31 4.03
N VAL A 218 -5.13 -9.02 4.19
CA VAL A 218 -6.03 -8.49 5.20
C VAL A 218 -7.11 -7.70 4.45
N HIS A 219 -8.36 -8.13 4.59
CA HIS A 219 -9.50 -7.48 3.99
C HIS A 219 -10.34 -6.79 5.07
N TYR A 220 -10.62 -5.53 4.85
CA TYR A 220 -11.57 -4.74 5.63
C TYR A 220 -12.79 -4.51 4.75
N PRO A 221 -13.84 -5.37 4.86
CA PRO A 221 -15.03 -5.20 4.07
C PRO A 221 -15.69 -3.86 4.37
N SER A 222 -16.14 -3.21 3.33
CA SER A 222 -16.88 -1.97 3.42
C SER A 222 -18.17 -2.09 2.65
N ALA A 223 -19.25 -1.44 3.11
CA ALA A 223 -20.46 -1.38 2.31
C ALA A 223 -20.18 -0.68 0.99
N ALA A 224 -20.66 -1.19 -0.13
CA ALA A 224 -20.55 -0.54 -1.43
C ALA A 224 -21.00 0.93 -1.33
N GLY A 225 -20.14 1.86 -1.72
CA GLY A 225 -20.39 3.30 -1.63
C GLY A 225 -20.07 3.98 -0.29
N ASN A 226 -19.69 3.23 0.77
CA ASN A 226 -19.35 3.82 2.08
C ASN A 226 -17.99 3.39 2.65
N GLY A 227 -17.24 2.60 1.91
CA GLY A 227 -16.15 1.77 2.36
C GLY A 227 -15.08 2.40 3.25
N LEU A 228 -14.62 3.55 2.86
CA LEU A 228 -13.50 4.20 3.56
C LEU A 228 -13.94 5.15 4.68
N ALA A 229 -15.22 5.56 4.68
CA ALA A 229 -15.78 6.41 5.73
C ALA A 229 -15.98 5.65 7.05
N GLU A 230 -16.10 4.32 6.99
CA GLU A 230 -16.38 3.46 8.14
C GLU A 230 -15.14 3.10 8.97
N LYS A 231 -13.95 3.24 8.39
CA LYS A 231 -12.68 2.93 9.06
C LYS A 231 -11.93 4.19 9.46
N SER A 232 -11.55 4.25 10.73
CA SER A 232 -10.68 5.34 11.17
C SER A 232 -9.28 5.20 10.56
N TYR A 233 -8.66 6.34 10.26
CA TYR A 233 -7.27 6.36 9.78
C TYR A 233 -6.33 5.57 10.70
N GLY A 234 -6.56 5.61 12.02
CA GLY A 234 -5.77 4.85 12.99
C GLY A 234 -5.87 3.34 12.80
N GLU A 235 -7.03 2.81 12.42
CA GLU A 235 -7.19 1.38 12.09
C GLU A 235 -6.43 1.02 10.83
N ILE A 236 -6.52 1.87 9.78
CA ILE A 236 -5.79 1.71 8.52
C ILE A 236 -4.28 1.70 8.79
N LEU A 237 -3.76 2.69 9.50
CA LEU A 237 -2.36 2.80 9.86
C LEU A 237 -1.88 1.57 10.67
N ASN A 238 -2.67 1.15 11.65
CA ASN A 238 -2.33 -0.02 12.47
C ASN A 238 -2.27 -1.31 11.63
N ALA A 239 -3.21 -1.50 10.70
CA ALA A 239 -3.19 -2.65 9.78
C ALA A 239 -1.88 -2.68 8.98
N ILE A 240 -1.50 -1.55 8.41
CA ILE A 240 -0.27 -1.42 7.62
C ILE A 240 0.98 -1.59 8.50
N ALA A 241 1.06 -0.89 9.64
CA ALA A 241 2.19 -0.98 10.57
C ALA A 241 2.35 -2.37 11.22
N ASN A 242 1.28 -3.16 11.33
CA ASN A 242 1.34 -4.55 11.78
C ASN A 242 1.82 -5.50 10.68
N SER A 243 1.63 -5.13 9.41
CA SER A 243 2.08 -5.92 8.27
C SER A 243 3.59 -5.76 7.99
N VAL A 244 4.22 -4.69 8.51
CA VAL A 244 5.66 -4.41 8.47
C VAL A 244 6.34 -4.95 9.73
#